data_a442ce7565af55a223a6bb91d5dd78eb
#
_entry.id   a442ce7565af55a223a6bb91d5dd78eb
#
_cell.length_a   1.000
_cell.length_b   1.000
_cell.length_c   1.000
_cell.angle_alpha   90.00
_cell.angle_beta   90.00
_cell.angle_gamma   90.00
#
_symmetry.space_group_name_H-M   'P 1'
#
loop_
_entity.id
_entity.type
_entity.pdbx_description
1 polymer ?
#
loop_
_entity_poly.entity_id
_entity_poly.type
_entity_poly.pdbx_seq_one_letter_code
_entity_poly.pdbx_strand_id
1 'polypeptide(L)'
;MEAAKYGIGIVLDGVFSHTGSDSRYFNREGRYGEGGAYRDPNSPYRSWYDFDSKYKGGYRSWWGFETLPEVNEETPSYVEFITGEGGVIDTWLRRGAAGFRLDVADELPDEFIEKVRTAVKRVGPDKFLLGEVWEDATTKFGFDKRRTYLLGKGLDSVMNYPFKNAVLGFVCGRDAGQTMTDILSICEHYPAPAL
;
A
#
# COMPACT_ATOMS: atom_id res chain seq x y z
N MET A 1 -1.65 11.41 20.71
CA MET A 1 -0.46 10.52 20.68
C MET A 1 0.73 11.23 21.27
N GLU A 2 1.65 10.51 21.94
CA GLU A 2 2.84 11.11 22.57
C GLU A 2 3.73 11.85 21.56
N ALA A 3 3.96 11.23 20.39
CA ALA A 3 4.78 11.81 19.32
C ALA A 3 4.33 13.22 18.88
N ALA A 4 3.01 13.48 18.88
CA ALA A 4 2.48 14.78 18.49
C ALA A 4 2.93 15.94 19.41
N LYS A 5 3.25 15.65 20.68
CA LYS A 5 3.79 16.65 21.61
C LYS A 5 5.17 17.17 21.19
N TYR A 6 5.86 16.42 20.36
CA TYR A 6 7.18 16.75 19.81
C TYR A 6 7.13 17.17 18.34
N GLY A 7 5.94 17.45 17.80
CA GLY A 7 5.76 17.81 16.40
C GLY A 7 6.01 16.67 15.41
N ILE A 8 5.97 15.40 15.87
CA ILE A 8 6.22 14.23 15.06
C ILE A 8 4.89 13.61 14.61
N GLY A 9 4.67 13.56 13.30
CA GLY A 9 3.56 12.84 12.69
C GLY A 9 3.87 11.36 12.51
N ILE A 10 2.94 10.48 12.89
CA ILE A 10 3.06 9.03 12.68
C ILE A 10 2.36 8.66 11.38
N VAL A 11 3.11 8.15 10.40
CA VAL A 11 2.57 7.53 9.18
C VAL A 11 2.53 6.03 9.40
N LEU A 12 1.36 5.43 9.22
CA LEU A 12 1.16 4.00 9.41
C LEU A 12 1.39 3.24 8.12
N ASP A 13 1.88 2.01 8.24
CA ASP A 13 2.01 1.10 7.11
C ASP A 13 0.64 0.49 6.76
N GLY A 14 0.16 0.77 5.56
CA GLY A 14 -1.08 0.26 4.99
C GLY A 14 -0.80 -0.93 4.09
N VAL A 15 -0.66 -2.11 4.68
CA VAL A 15 -0.53 -3.37 3.96
C VAL A 15 -1.92 -3.85 3.56
N PHE A 16 -2.37 -3.45 2.37
CA PHE A 16 -3.73 -3.70 1.91
C PHE A 16 -3.81 -4.70 0.74
N SER A 17 -2.69 -5.20 0.24
CA SER A 17 -2.61 -6.22 -0.81
C SER A 17 -2.73 -7.64 -0.25
N HIS A 18 -2.42 -7.85 1.03
CA HIS A 18 -2.45 -9.17 1.67
C HIS A 18 -2.66 -9.04 3.18
N THR A 19 -2.93 -10.17 3.82
CA THR A 19 -2.99 -10.27 5.30
C THR A 19 -1.99 -11.32 5.78
N GLY A 20 -1.77 -11.40 7.09
CA GLY A 20 -1.10 -12.56 7.67
C GLY A 20 -1.98 -13.80 7.60
N SER A 21 -1.42 -14.99 7.32
CA SER A 21 -2.16 -16.25 7.37
C SER A 21 -2.74 -16.54 8.75
N ASP A 22 -2.13 -15.98 9.78
CA ASP A 22 -2.57 -16.07 11.17
C ASP A 22 -3.51 -14.92 11.60
N SER A 23 -3.88 -14.01 10.69
CA SER A 23 -4.84 -12.94 10.97
C SER A 23 -6.22 -13.51 11.29
N ARG A 24 -7.03 -12.76 12.05
CA ARG A 24 -8.42 -13.16 12.34
C ARG A 24 -9.30 -13.30 11.07
N TYR A 25 -8.92 -12.62 10.01
CA TYR A 25 -9.68 -12.62 8.75
C TYR A 25 -9.44 -13.89 7.94
N PHE A 26 -8.18 -14.37 7.91
CA PHE A 26 -7.81 -15.60 7.22
C PHE A 26 -7.84 -16.82 8.14
N ASN A 27 -7.16 -16.76 9.30
CA ASN A 27 -7.15 -17.73 10.38
C ASN A 27 -6.72 -19.16 9.98
N ARG A 28 -5.67 -19.30 9.17
CA ARG A 28 -5.13 -20.61 8.79
C ARG A 28 -4.67 -21.41 10.03
N GLU A 29 -4.00 -20.76 10.95
CA GLU A 29 -3.42 -21.35 12.15
C GLU A 29 -4.45 -21.63 13.26
N GLY A 30 -5.72 -21.22 13.10
CA GLY A 30 -6.79 -21.50 14.05
C GLY A 30 -6.73 -20.72 15.37
N ARG A 31 -6.00 -19.61 15.41
CA ARG A 31 -5.87 -18.79 16.63
C ARG A 31 -7.16 -18.11 17.06
N TYR A 32 -8.11 -17.98 16.14
CA TYR A 32 -9.40 -17.31 16.36
C TYR A 32 -10.60 -18.28 16.29
N GLY A 33 -10.40 -19.53 16.71
CA GLY A 33 -11.44 -20.57 16.69
C GLY A 33 -11.78 -21.03 15.27
N GLU A 34 -13.04 -21.37 15.02
CA GLU A 34 -13.50 -21.90 13.73
C GLU A 34 -13.74 -20.80 12.66
N GLY A 35 -13.68 -19.53 13.03
CA GLY A 35 -13.88 -18.41 12.10
C GLY A 35 -12.70 -18.15 11.18
N GLY A 36 -12.90 -17.24 10.22
CA GLY A 36 -11.88 -16.83 9.24
C GLY A 36 -12.04 -17.55 7.90
N ALA A 37 -11.53 -16.90 6.84
CA ALA A 37 -11.76 -17.33 5.46
C ALA A 37 -11.20 -18.73 5.14
N TYR A 38 -10.10 -19.12 5.76
CA TYR A 38 -9.46 -20.41 5.49
C TYR A 38 -10.23 -21.58 6.13
N ARG A 39 -10.73 -21.40 7.35
CA ARG A 39 -11.38 -22.46 8.13
C ARG A 39 -12.87 -22.60 7.88
N ASP A 40 -13.54 -21.49 7.58
CA ASP A 40 -14.98 -21.44 7.36
C ASP A 40 -15.31 -20.99 5.94
N PRO A 41 -15.81 -21.89 5.07
CA PRO A 41 -16.26 -21.53 3.73
C PRO A 41 -17.39 -20.49 3.70
N ASN A 42 -18.16 -20.38 4.79
CA ASN A 42 -19.25 -19.42 4.95
C ASN A 42 -18.81 -18.13 5.66
N SER A 43 -17.52 -17.98 5.97
CA SER A 43 -16.99 -16.79 6.60
C SER A 43 -17.34 -15.53 5.80
N PRO A 44 -17.73 -14.41 6.45
CA PRO A 44 -17.93 -13.13 5.78
C PRO A 44 -16.66 -12.61 5.09
N TYR A 45 -15.52 -13.16 5.44
CA TYR A 45 -14.21 -12.80 4.85
C TYR A 45 -13.83 -13.73 3.68
N ARG A 46 -14.64 -14.77 3.38
CA ARG A 46 -14.30 -15.77 2.35
C ARG A 46 -14.08 -15.15 0.98
N SER A 47 -14.91 -14.20 0.60
CA SER A 47 -14.84 -13.49 -0.67
C SER A 47 -13.66 -12.53 -0.81
N TRP A 48 -12.94 -12.26 0.28
CA TRP A 48 -11.75 -11.40 0.24
C TRP A 48 -10.56 -12.10 -0.40
N TYR A 49 -10.56 -13.43 -0.47
CA TYR A 49 -9.43 -14.24 -0.91
C TYR A 49 -9.82 -15.16 -2.07
N ASP A 50 -8.86 -15.43 -2.93
CA ASP A 50 -9.02 -16.37 -4.05
C ASP A 50 -8.54 -17.76 -3.65
N PHE A 51 -9.47 -18.71 -3.57
CA PHE A 51 -9.22 -20.10 -3.24
C PHE A 51 -9.31 -20.96 -4.49
N ASP A 52 -8.20 -21.55 -4.90
CA ASP A 52 -8.13 -22.46 -6.06
C ASP A 52 -6.99 -23.47 -5.84
N SER A 53 -7.21 -24.70 -6.23
CA SER A 53 -6.23 -25.80 -6.16
C SER A 53 -4.98 -25.58 -7.03
N LYS A 54 -5.04 -24.65 -8.00
CA LYS A 54 -3.87 -24.24 -8.81
C LYS A 54 -2.80 -23.53 -8.00
N TYR A 55 -3.18 -22.92 -6.86
CA TYR A 55 -2.26 -22.20 -5.99
C TYR A 55 -1.60 -23.14 -4.99
N LYS A 56 -0.34 -22.91 -4.70
CA LYS A 56 0.34 -23.57 -3.59
C LYS A 56 -0.39 -23.24 -2.27
N GLY A 57 -0.73 -24.24 -1.50
CA GLY A 57 -1.55 -24.07 -0.27
C GLY A 57 -3.05 -23.92 -0.50
N GLY A 58 -3.54 -23.94 -1.76
CA GLY A 58 -4.96 -23.87 -2.10
C GLY A 58 -5.58 -22.47 -2.11
N TYR A 59 -4.77 -21.42 -2.05
CA TYR A 59 -5.20 -20.02 -2.12
C TYR A 59 -4.09 -19.14 -2.73
N ARG A 60 -4.50 -18.03 -3.34
CA ARG A 60 -3.59 -17.03 -3.86
C ARG A 60 -2.83 -16.35 -2.72
N SER A 61 -1.51 -16.23 -2.87
CA SER A 61 -0.65 -15.63 -1.87
C SER A 61 0.39 -14.73 -2.54
N TRP A 62 0.77 -13.66 -1.87
CA TRP A 62 1.72 -12.67 -2.36
C TRP A 62 3.05 -13.33 -2.68
N TRP A 63 3.44 -13.30 -3.95
CA TRP A 63 4.62 -13.94 -4.53
C TRP A 63 4.78 -15.44 -4.16
N GLY A 64 3.70 -16.14 -3.84
CA GLY A 64 3.72 -17.55 -3.44
C GLY A 64 4.11 -17.79 -1.97
N PHE A 65 4.22 -16.75 -1.16
CA PHE A 65 4.44 -16.89 0.28
C PHE A 65 3.12 -17.24 0.98
N GLU A 66 2.95 -18.51 1.33
CA GLU A 66 1.71 -19.00 1.97
C GLU A 66 1.34 -18.30 3.29
N THR A 67 2.31 -17.64 3.93
CA THR A 67 2.07 -16.82 5.13
C THR A 67 1.41 -15.48 4.84
N LEU A 68 1.30 -15.09 3.56
CA LEU A 68 0.79 -13.82 3.09
C LEU A 68 -0.36 -14.03 2.08
N PRO A 69 -1.55 -14.51 2.52
CA PRO A 69 -2.71 -14.65 1.64
C PRO A 69 -3.10 -13.30 1.05
N GLU A 70 -3.15 -13.24 -0.28
CA GLU A 70 -3.48 -12.06 -1.05
C GLU A 70 -4.99 -11.80 -0.99
N VAL A 71 -5.36 -10.54 -0.86
CA VAL A 71 -6.77 -10.13 -0.88
C VAL A 71 -7.18 -9.63 -2.26
N ASN A 72 -8.47 -9.63 -2.52
CA ASN A 72 -9.05 -9.01 -3.70
C ASN A 72 -9.55 -7.62 -3.32
N GLU A 73 -8.79 -6.60 -3.72
CA GLU A 73 -9.05 -5.18 -3.43
C GLU A 73 -10.29 -4.63 -4.16
N GLU A 74 -10.89 -5.42 -5.06
CA GLU A 74 -12.14 -5.08 -5.74
C GLU A 74 -13.38 -5.58 -4.97
N THR A 75 -13.19 -6.47 -3.98
CA THR A 75 -14.30 -7.00 -3.18
C THR A 75 -14.98 -5.90 -2.38
N PRO A 76 -16.30 -5.63 -2.59
CA PRO A 76 -16.96 -4.47 -1.97
C PRO A 76 -16.87 -4.45 -0.45
N SER A 77 -17.01 -5.60 0.23
CA SER A 77 -16.91 -5.68 1.68
C SER A 77 -15.49 -5.44 2.21
N TYR A 78 -14.44 -5.78 1.44
CA TYR A 78 -13.07 -5.44 1.77
C TYR A 78 -12.81 -3.95 1.57
N VAL A 79 -13.25 -3.40 0.44
CA VAL A 79 -13.15 -1.95 0.17
C VAL A 79 -13.82 -1.16 1.29
N GLU A 80 -15.04 -1.52 1.67
CA GLU A 80 -15.76 -0.86 2.76
C GLU A 80 -15.05 -0.99 4.09
N PHE A 81 -14.50 -2.18 4.40
CA PHE A 81 -13.71 -2.41 5.62
C PHE A 81 -12.48 -1.50 5.70
N ILE A 82 -11.78 -1.27 4.59
CA ILE A 82 -10.59 -0.40 4.56
C ILE A 82 -10.99 1.08 4.50
N THR A 83 -11.90 1.46 3.58
CA THR A 83 -12.13 2.86 3.17
C THR A 83 -13.44 3.47 3.67
N GLY A 84 -14.35 2.66 4.21
CA GLY A 84 -15.65 3.10 4.72
C GLY A 84 -15.55 4.01 5.94
N GLU A 85 -16.64 4.66 6.29
CA GLU A 85 -16.75 5.43 7.54
C GLU A 85 -16.63 4.49 8.74
N GLY A 86 -15.71 4.80 9.66
CA GLY A 86 -15.36 3.91 10.77
C GLY A 86 -14.51 2.71 10.38
N GLY A 87 -14.13 2.58 9.11
CA GLY A 87 -13.21 1.56 8.61
C GLY A 87 -11.78 1.77 9.12
N VAL A 88 -10.85 1.00 8.56
CA VAL A 88 -9.44 0.99 9.03
C VAL A 88 -8.82 2.38 8.93
N ILE A 89 -8.92 3.03 7.77
CA ILE A 89 -8.31 4.35 7.52
C ILE A 89 -8.91 5.39 8.46
N ASP A 90 -10.23 5.47 8.52
CA ASP A 90 -10.96 6.42 9.37
C ASP A 90 -10.57 6.26 10.85
N THR A 91 -10.56 5.01 11.32
CA THR A 91 -10.24 4.67 12.71
C THR A 91 -8.85 5.16 13.12
N TRP A 92 -7.83 4.89 12.32
CA TRP A 92 -6.46 5.23 12.70
C TRP A 92 -6.14 6.71 12.53
N LEU A 93 -6.66 7.35 11.47
CA LEU A 93 -6.47 8.80 11.29
C LEU A 93 -7.17 9.60 12.39
N ARG A 94 -8.39 9.22 12.79
CA ARG A 94 -9.09 9.86 13.93
C ARG A 94 -8.40 9.61 15.27
N ARG A 95 -7.66 8.52 15.41
CA ARG A 95 -6.78 8.27 16.57
C ARG A 95 -5.50 9.09 16.55
N GLY A 96 -5.27 9.90 15.50
CA GLY A 96 -4.20 10.87 15.40
C GLY A 96 -3.01 10.44 14.54
N ALA A 97 -3.15 9.42 13.68
CA ALA A 97 -2.16 9.16 12.63
C ALA A 97 -2.11 10.35 11.67
N ALA A 98 -0.91 10.65 11.17
CA ALA A 98 -0.69 11.74 10.20
C ALA A 98 -0.99 11.29 8.76
N GLY A 99 -0.95 9.97 8.49
CA GLY A 99 -1.20 9.44 7.17
C GLY A 99 -0.92 7.95 7.08
N PHE A 100 -0.90 7.45 5.84
CA PHE A 100 -0.54 6.08 5.51
C PHE A 100 0.55 6.02 4.44
N ARG A 101 1.41 5.02 4.54
CA ARG A 101 2.26 4.52 3.46
C ARG A 101 1.63 3.24 2.93
N LEU A 102 1.33 3.16 1.66
CA LEU A 102 0.80 1.96 1.03
C LEU A 102 1.95 1.02 0.66
N ASP A 103 1.94 -0.16 1.26
CA ASP A 103 2.84 -1.26 0.93
C ASP A 103 2.55 -1.73 -0.50
N VAL A 104 3.61 -2.01 -1.25
CA VAL A 104 3.57 -2.47 -2.66
C VAL A 104 2.49 -1.76 -3.50
N ALA A 105 2.47 -0.43 -3.47
CA ALA A 105 1.46 0.36 -4.17
C ALA A 105 1.37 0.05 -5.67
N ASP A 106 2.43 -0.49 -6.27
CA ASP A 106 2.45 -0.98 -7.64
C ASP A 106 1.48 -2.14 -7.90
N GLU A 107 1.22 -2.95 -6.89
CA GLU A 107 0.37 -4.14 -6.99
C GLU A 107 -1.08 -3.85 -6.60
N LEU A 108 -1.38 -2.63 -6.14
CA LEU A 108 -2.75 -2.19 -5.86
C LEU A 108 -3.39 -1.57 -7.11
N PRO A 109 -4.65 -1.89 -7.45
CA PRO A 109 -5.37 -1.21 -8.54
C PRO A 109 -5.49 0.31 -8.31
N ASP A 110 -5.37 1.11 -9.39
CA ASP A 110 -5.49 2.57 -9.28
C ASP A 110 -6.83 2.98 -8.66
N GLU A 111 -7.91 2.29 -9.00
CA GLU A 111 -9.26 2.53 -8.50
C GLU A 111 -9.36 2.28 -6.98
N PHE A 112 -8.61 1.32 -6.46
CA PHE A 112 -8.52 1.09 -5.01
C PHE A 112 -7.72 2.20 -4.33
N ILE A 113 -6.58 2.61 -4.90
CA ILE A 113 -5.76 3.72 -4.40
C ILE A 113 -6.58 5.03 -4.36
N GLU A 114 -7.40 5.32 -5.37
CA GLU A 114 -8.28 6.48 -5.40
C GLU A 114 -9.34 6.45 -4.26
N LYS A 115 -9.89 5.27 -3.95
CA LYS A 115 -10.80 5.10 -2.80
C LYS A 115 -10.09 5.30 -1.47
N VAL A 116 -8.88 4.75 -1.33
CA VAL A 116 -8.01 4.97 -0.16
C VAL A 116 -7.73 6.47 0.01
N ARG A 117 -7.34 7.17 -1.07
CA ARG A 117 -7.14 8.63 -1.02
C ARG A 117 -8.40 9.36 -0.56
N THR A 118 -9.54 9.02 -1.13
CA THR A 118 -10.82 9.64 -0.76
C THR A 118 -11.10 9.48 0.74
N ALA A 119 -10.88 8.27 1.29
CA ALA A 119 -11.04 8.00 2.71
C ALA A 119 -10.04 8.79 3.57
N VAL A 120 -8.78 8.87 3.16
CA VAL A 120 -7.74 9.64 3.86
C VAL A 120 -8.09 11.13 3.90
N LYS A 121 -8.43 11.71 2.74
CA LYS A 121 -8.73 13.15 2.62
C LYS A 121 -10.08 13.53 3.23
N ARG A 122 -11.01 12.60 3.38
CA ARG A 122 -12.26 12.79 4.14
C ARG A 122 -12.00 13.10 5.61
N VAL A 123 -10.98 12.49 6.22
CA VAL A 123 -10.63 12.76 7.63
C VAL A 123 -9.90 14.09 7.78
N GLY A 124 -9.05 14.45 6.82
CA GLY A 124 -8.37 15.74 6.80
C GLY A 124 -7.57 15.92 5.50
N PRO A 125 -7.65 17.08 4.85
CA PRO A 125 -6.93 17.34 3.60
C PRO A 125 -5.40 17.32 3.76
N ASP A 126 -4.92 17.56 4.97
CA ASP A 126 -3.53 17.53 5.41
C ASP A 126 -2.98 16.11 5.65
N LYS A 127 -3.87 15.12 5.72
CA LYS A 127 -3.46 13.73 5.93
C LYS A 127 -2.67 13.19 4.73
N PHE A 128 -1.52 12.58 5.00
CA PHE A 128 -0.56 12.18 3.98
C PHE A 128 -0.80 10.76 3.47
N LEU A 129 -0.66 10.56 2.16
CA LEU A 129 -0.74 9.25 1.51
C LEU A 129 0.48 9.02 0.64
N LEU A 130 1.39 8.19 1.12
CA LEU A 130 2.62 7.79 0.46
C LEU A 130 2.44 6.41 -0.18
N GLY A 131 3.03 6.17 -1.35
CA GLY A 131 3.08 4.84 -1.95
C GLY A 131 4.49 4.26 -1.99
N GLU A 132 4.61 2.95 -1.82
CA GLU A 132 5.85 2.25 -2.14
C GLU A 132 5.85 1.87 -3.62
N VAL A 133 6.77 2.48 -4.37
CA VAL A 133 7.06 2.16 -5.77
C VAL A 133 8.56 2.03 -5.91
N TRP A 134 9.05 0.87 -6.35
CA TRP A 134 10.48 0.55 -6.31
C TRP A 134 11.30 1.15 -7.46
N GLU A 135 10.63 1.67 -8.49
CA GLU A 135 11.25 2.31 -9.65
C GLU A 135 10.75 3.76 -9.81
N ASP A 136 10.98 4.33 -11.01
CA ASP A 136 10.43 5.63 -11.38
C ASP A 136 8.90 5.54 -11.54
N ALA A 137 8.18 6.14 -10.60
CA ALA A 137 6.72 6.12 -10.57
C ALA A 137 6.08 6.94 -11.71
N THR A 138 6.83 7.82 -12.36
CA THR A 138 6.30 8.70 -13.43
C THR A 138 6.12 7.95 -14.76
N THR A 139 6.86 6.86 -14.94
CA THR A 139 6.87 6.07 -16.19
C THR A 139 6.32 4.66 -16.02
N LYS A 140 5.84 4.32 -14.81
CA LYS A 140 5.42 2.97 -14.47
C LYS A 140 4.20 2.50 -15.27
N PHE A 141 4.27 1.26 -15.76
CA PHE A 141 3.16 0.51 -16.33
C PHE A 141 2.75 -0.63 -15.39
N GLY A 142 1.46 -0.85 -15.27
CA GLY A 142 0.87 -1.95 -14.51
C GLY A 142 -0.62 -2.06 -14.84
N PHE A 143 -1.20 -3.24 -14.71
CA PHE A 143 -2.60 -3.48 -15.07
C PHE A 143 -2.91 -3.07 -16.53
N ASP A 144 -1.96 -3.36 -17.46
CA ASP A 144 -2.03 -3.07 -18.90
C ASP A 144 -2.18 -1.57 -19.24
N LYS A 145 -1.88 -0.67 -18.30
CA LYS A 145 -1.96 0.79 -18.49
C LYS A 145 -0.79 1.50 -17.81
N ARG A 146 -0.52 2.74 -18.25
CA ARG A 146 0.36 3.63 -17.51
C ARG A 146 -0.30 4.01 -16.19
N ARG A 147 0.45 3.88 -15.11
CA ARG A 147 -0.04 4.23 -13.77
C ARG A 147 -0.20 5.74 -13.62
N THR A 148 -1.22 6.14 -12.87
CA THR A 148 -1.63 7.56 -12.74
C THR A 148 -1.62 8.06 -11.31
N TYR A 149 -1.04 7.31 -10.38
CA TYR A 149 -1.15 7.58 -8.95
C TYR A 149 -0.51 8.91 -8.49
N LEU A 150 0.38 9.53 -9.29
CA LEU A 150 0.96 10.85 -9.00
C LEU A 150 0.24 12.02 -9.69
N LEU A 151 -0.85 11.76 -10.43
CA LEU A 151 -1.58 12.77 -11.20
C LEU A 151 -2.73 13.43 -10.42
N GLY A 152 -2.65 13.48 -9.10
CA GLY A 152 -3.57 14.20 -8.22
C GLY A 152 -4.77 13.41 -7.71
N LYS A 153 -5.04 12.19 -8.22
CA LYS A 153 -6.16 11.34 -7.79
C LYS A 153 -5.74 10.16 -6.91
N GLY A 154 -4.47 9.81 -6.92
CA GLY A 154 -3.91 8.70 -6.16
C GLY A 154 -3.10 9.15 -4.95
N LEU A 155 -1.79 9.01 -5.03
CA LEU A 155 -0.85 9.28 -3.94
C LEU A 155 -0.48 10.77 -3.85
N ASP A 156 -0.10 11.23 -2.67
CA ASP A 156 0.54 12.54 -2.51
C ASP A 156 1.99 12.49 -2.96
N SER A 157 2.70 11.38 -2.68
CA SER A 157 4.07 11.12 -3.11
C SER A 157 4.36 9.62 -3.10
N VAL A 158 5.57 9.25 -3.50
CA VAL A 158 6.08 7.88 -3.44
C VAL A 158 7.43 7.83 -2.73
N MET A 159 7.78 6.64 -2.21
CA MET A 159 9.13 6.38 -1.68
C MET A 159 10.15 6.54 -2.80
N ASN A 160 11.12 7.41 -2.62
CA ASN A 160 12.06 7.80 -3.67
C ASN A 160 13.20 6.77 -3.85
N TYR A 161 12.88 5.62 -4.40
CA TYR A 161 13.86 4.57 -4.71
C TYR A 161 14.89 4.99 -5.76
N PRO A 162 14.56 5.77 -6.81
CA PRO A 162 15.56 6.30 -7.73
C PRO A 162 16.62 7.14 -7.00
N PHE A 163 16.22 8.06 -6.10
CA PHE A 163 17.16 8.85 -5.30
C PHE A 163 18.03 7.98 -4.39
N LYS A 164 17.41 7.00 -3.68
CA LYS A 164 18.15 6.02 -2.88
C LYS A 164 19.22 5.31 -3.72
N ASN A 165 18.87 4.87 -4.93
CA ASN A 165 19.80 4.17 -5.81
C ASN A 165 20.94 5.08 -6.29
N ALA A 166 20.66 6.34 -6.61
CA ALA A 166 21.66 7.33 -6.96
C ALA A 166 22.66 7.55 -5.82
N VAL A 167 22.17 7.79 -4.59
CA VAL A 167 23.01 8.01 -3.41
C VAL A 167 23.85 6.80 -3.07
N LEU A 168 23.26 5.60 -3.02
CA LEU A 168 23.98 4.35 -2.76
C LEU A 168 25.03 4.09 -3.84
N GLY A 169 24.69 4.33 -5.11
CA GLY A 169 25.63 4.22 -6.21
C GLY A 169 26.85 5.12 -6.03
N PHE A 170 26.64 6.38 -5.64
CA PHE A 170 27.70 7.35 -5.35
C PHE A 170 28.62 6.88 -4.20
N VAL A 171 28.02 6.49 -3.08
CA VAL A 171 28.77 5.99 -1.91
C VAL A 171 29.57 4.74 -2.25
N CYS A 172 29.07 3.89 -3.16
CA CYS A 172 29.77 2.69 -3.64
C CYS A 172 30.75 2.96 -4.80
N GLY A 173 31.08 4.22 -5.10
CA GLY A 173 32.10 4.60 -6.06
C GLY A 173 31.62 4.91 -7.49
N ARG A 174 30.30 5.07 -7.70
CA ARG A 174 29.78 5.59 -8.98
C ARG A 174 30.27 7.03 -9.23
N ASP A 175 30.44 7.39 -10.49
CA ASP A 175 30.79 8.72 -10.90
C ASP A 175 29.81 9.80 -10.38
N ALA A 176 30.35 10.92 -9.89
CA ALA A 176 29.56 11.99 -9.30
C ALA A 176 28.68 12.70 -10.34
N GLY A 177 29.17 12.85 -11.58
CA GLY A 177 28.40 13.46 -12.67
C GLY A 177 27.18 12.62 -13.05
N GLN A 178 27.35 11.29 -13.15
CA GLN A 178 26.22 10.38 -13.38
C GLN A 178 25.21 10.42 -12.24
N THR A 179 25.68 10.46 -10.99
CA THR A 179 24.80 10.56 -9.81
C THR A 179 23.99 11.86 -9.83
N MET A 180 24.62 12.99 -10.18
CA MET A 180 23.93 14.27 -10.29
C MET A 180 22.90 14.25 -11.42
N THR A 181 23.23 13.66 -12.57
CA THR A 181 22.29 13.49 -13.69
C THR A 181 21.06 12.68 -13.27
N ASP A 182 21.24 11.57 -12.57
CA ASP A 182 20.15 10.74 -12.07
C ASP A 182 19.23 11.53 -11.11
N ILE A 183 19.80 12.33 -10.20
CA ILE A 183 19.04 13.16 -9.25
C ILE A 183 18.27 14.29 -9.96
N LEU A 184 18.89 14.97 -10.91
CA LEU A 184 18.23 16.03 -11.69
C LEU A 184 17.06 15.46 -12.52
N SER A 185 17.26 14.30 -13.12
CA SER A 185 16.20 13.61 -13.88
C SER A 185 14.95 13.32 -13.01
N ILE A 186 15.13 12.98 -11.73
CA ILE A 186 13.99 12.80 -10.79
C ILE A 186 13.27 14.14 -10.65
N CYS A 187 13.99 15.23 -10.39
CA CYS A 187 13.37 16.55 -10.20
C CYS A 187 12.62 17.05 -11.45
N GLU A 188 13.09 16.67 -12.64
CA GLU A 188 12.44 17.04 -13.92
C GLU A 188 11.16 16.27 -14.21
N HIS A 189 11.09 15.00 -13.81
CA HIS A 189 9.99 14.11 -14.18
C HIS A 189 8.84 14.07 -13.16
N TYR A 190 9.14 14.31 -11.89
CA TYR A 190 8.12 14.25 -10.84
C TYR A 190 7.31 15.56 -10.79
N PRO A 191 5.97 15.48 -10.60
CA PRO A 191 5.17 16.66 -10.34
C PRO A 191 5.66 17.38 -9.06
N ALA A 192 5.77 18.71 -9.10
CA ALA A 192 6.25 19.48 -7.95
C ALA A 192 5.54 19.17 -6.60
N PRO A 193 4.23 18.92 -6.56
CA PRO A 193 3.56 18.52 -5.31
C PRO A 193 3.95 17.13 -4.78
N ALA A 194 4.62 16.31 -5.59
CA ALA A 194 5.03 14.94 -5.21
C ALA A 194 6.53 14.84 -4.88
N LEU A 195 7.29 15.92 -5.07
CA LEU A 195 8.69 16.07 -4.65
C LEU A 195 8.75 16.54 -3.18
#